data_cd57bee7c9818eca48e3b00577b40123
#
_entry.id   cd57bee7c9818eca48e3b00577b40123
#
_cell.length_a   1.000
_cell.length_b   1.000
_cell.length_c   1.000
_cell.angle_alpha   90.00
_cell.angle_beta   90.00
_cell.angle_gamma   90.00
#
_symmetry.space_group_name_H-M   'P 1'
#
loop_
_entity.id
_entity.type
_entity.pdbx_description
1 polymer ?
#
loop_
_entity_poly.entity_id
_entity_poly.type
_entity_poly.pdbx_seq_one_letter_code
_entity_poly.pdbx_strand_id
1 'polypeptide(L)'
;MKSFGTYISKHLVSFAVFLLILVVVNVVLFGATFYHTVSEDYGEASPRAMLEMTSAAATTEGLPDNAVQKLRQYNIWAMYLTPTGECFWTLDVPEEVPQNYNIQDVALFSKGYLEDYPVFIWNTDEGLLVLGYPKNSYMKLTSNYYSLEAIQKIPLYVIGMLGLDALCLFLAYYFSKRRIIQNIEPIVEAIETLADGKPASLHIEGDLSEIAGSVNKASQIISRQNEARANWISGVSHDIRTPLSMIMGYAGRIAANEATSDKVREQAEIVRKQSVKIKELVQDLNLVSQLEYEMQPLHKEQIRLSKLIRSYAAELLNSGISDVYTIEIDIAPEAENAILECDARLISRAINNLVQNSIKHNPQGCTICLSLVVSKNQLILAITDNGTGLSAKKLQELEGKPHYMESTDERLDLRHGLGLLIVQQVAAVHNGSFKLTNVSPQGCKAALLFPC
;
A
#
# COMPACT_ATOMS: atom_id res chain seq x y z
N MET A 1 -14.14 -1.47 -5.18
CA MET A 1 -13.02 -2.00 -5.97
C MET A 1 -13.01 -1.55 -7.44
N LYS A 2 -14.13 -1.46 -8.18
CA LYS A 2 -14.12 -0.96 -9.58
C LYS A 2 -13.64 0.50 -9.72
N SER A 3 -13.98 1.38 -8.80
CA SER A 3 -13.58 2.81 -8.80
C SER A 3 -12.08 3.00 -8.65
N PHE A 4 -11.43 2.22 -7.78
CA PHE A 4 -10.01 2.29 -7.49
C PHE A 4 -9.12 1.79 -8.65
N GLY A 5 -9.47 0.63 -9.23
CA GLY A 5 -8.78 0.11 -10.42
C GLY A 5 -8.93 1.06 -11.62
N THR A 6 -10.08 1.71 -11.75
CA THR A 6 -10.33 2.71 -12.80
C THR A 6 -9.50 3.99 -12.59
N TYR A 7 -9.30 4.43 -11.35
CA TYR A 7 -8.45 5.57 -10.99
C TYR A 7 -6.99 5.31 -11.35
N ILE A 8 -6.42 4.18 -10.91
CA ILE A 8 -5.04 3.78 -11.26
C ILE A 8 -4.88 3.62 -12.77
N SER A 9 -5.83 2.97 -13.44
CA SER A 9 -5.81 2.81 -14.90
C SER A 9 -5.86 4.15 -15.63
N LYS A 10 -6.67 5.11 -15.18
CA LYS A 10 -6.70 6.47 -15.75
C LYS A 10 -5.36 7.19 -15.61
N HIS A 11 -4.71 7.11 -14.44
CA HIS A 11 -3.39 7.71 -14.24
C HIS A 11 -2.30 7.05 -15.08
N LEU A 12 -2.30 5.73 -15.21
CA LEU A 12 -1.36 5.00 -16.07
C LEU A 12 -1.56 5.37 -17.54
N VAL A 13 -2.81 5.40 -18.01
CA VAL A 13 -3.14 5.80 -19.38
C VAL A 13 -2.78 7.27 -19.63
N SER A 14 -3.09 8.18 -18.70
CA SER A 14 -2.72 9.59 -18.80
C SER A 14 -1.21 9.79 -18.89
N PHE A 15 -0.44 9.04 -18.09
CA PHE A 15 1.02 9.08 -18.13
C PHE A 15 1.58 8.50 -19.43
N ALA A 16 1.04 7.38 -19.92
CA ALA A 16 1.43 6.82 -21.22
C ALA A 16 1.11 7.75 -22.39
N VAL A 17 -0.05 8.41 -22.36
CA VAL A 17 -0.44 9.42 -23.33
C VAL A 17 0.48 10.64 -23.28
N PHE A 18 0.81 11.13 -22.09
CA PHE A 18 1.79 12.21 -21.91
C PHE A 18 3.16 11.86 -22.49
N LEU A 19 3.63 10.65 -22.27
CA LEU A 19 4.88 10.11 -22.82
C LEU A 19 4.86 10.11 -24.36
N LEU A 20 3.76 9.62 -24.93
CA LEU A 20 3.58 9.57 -26.37
C LEU A 20 3.56 10.99 -26.98
N ILE A 21 2.84 11.92 -26.33
CA ILE A 21 2.79 13.32 -26.75
C ILE A 21 4.17 13.97 -26.69
N LEU A 22 4.95 13.72 -25.64
CA LEU A 22 6.31 14.25 -25.48
C LEU A 22 7.22 13.79 -26.64
N VAL A 23 7.19 12.50 -26.97
CA VAL A 23 7.97 11.94 -28.08
C VAL A 23 7.54 12.55 -29.41
N VAL A 24 6.21 12.66 -29.67
CA VAL A 24 5.68 13.26 -30.89
C VAL A 24 6.07 14.72 -31.02
N VAL A 25 5.97 15.49 -29.92
CA VAL A 25 6.36 16.91 -29.90
C VAL A 25 7.86 17.07 -30.20
N ASN A 26 8.73 16.26 -29.59
CA ASN A 26 10.16 16.28 -29.86
C ASN A 26 10.48 15.96 -31.33
N VAL A 27 9.85 14.94 -31.90
CA VAL A 27 10.02 14.56 -33.31
C VAL A 27 9.53 15.66 -34.25
N VAL A 28 8.37 16.27 -33.96
CA VAL A 28 7.81 17.38 -34.76
C VAL A 28 8.67 18.62 -34.68
N LEU A 29 9.11 19.01 -33.49
CA LEU A 29 10.00 20.16 -33.29
C LEU A 29 11.32 19.96 -34.01
N PHE A 30 11.95 18.80 -33.86
CA PHE A 30 13.18 18.46 -34.58
C PHE A 30 12.97 18.49 -36.09
N GLY A 31 11.91 17.86 -36.59
CA GLY A 31 11.57 17.81 -38.01
C GLY A 31 11.29 19.21 -38.58
N ALA A 32 10.54 20.05 -37.85
CA ALA A 32 10.25 21.43 -38.23
C ALA A 32 11.49 22.30 -38.26
N THR A 33 12.34 22.22 -37.23
CA THR A 33 13.61 22.96 -37.17
C THR A 33 14.55 22.53 -38.28
N PHE A 34 14.69 21.23 -38.51
CA PHE A 34 15.51 20.69 -39.57
C PHE A 34 15.00 21.12 -40.96
N TYR A 35 13.68 21.01 -41.20
CA TYR A 35 13.07 21.44 -42.44
C TYR A 35 13.27 22.95 -42.70
N HIS A 36 13.07 23.79 -41.72
CA HIS A 36 13.28 25.25 -41.82
C HIS A 36 14.74 25.57 -42.15
N THR A 37 15.69 24.99 -41.44
CA THR A 37 17.12 25.19 -41.70
C THR A 37 17.54 24.74 -43.10
N VAL A 38 17.05 23.56 -43.51
CA VAL A 38 17.37 23.05 -44.85
C VAL A 38 16.66 23.81 -45.95
N SER A 39 15.41 24.24 -45.75
CA SER A 39 14.66 24.97 -46.81
C SER A 39 15.17 26.38 -47.07
N GLU A 40 15.77 27.05 -46.07
CA GLU A 40 16.43 28.34 -46.27
C GLU A 40 17.65 28.23 -47.20
N ASP A 41 18.41 27.14 -47.12
CA ASP A 41 19.56 26.89 -48.00
C ASP A 41 19.15 26.52 -49.44
N TYR A 42 17.91 26.13 -49.68
CA TYR A 42 17.35 25.77 -51.00
C TYR A 42 16.41 26.81 -51.58
N GLY A 43 16.42 28.06 -51.05
CA GLY A 43 15.63 29.17 -51.61
C GLY A 43 16.05 29.53 -53.04
N GLU A 44 15.24 30.36 -53.75
CA GLU A 44 15.50 30.78 -55.12
C GLU A 44 16.86 31.52 -55.33
N ALA A 45 17.43 32.08 -54.27
CA ALA A 45 18.75 32.72 -54.25
C ALA A 45 19.86 31.81 -53.75
N SER A 46 19.60 30.50 -53.50
CA SER A 46 20.63 29.62 -53.01
C SER A 46 21.82 29.51 -53.97
N PRO A 47 23.07 29.40 -53.45
CA PRO A 47 24.24 29.34 -54.29
C PRO A 47 24.19 28.29 -55.40
N ARG A 48 23.59 27.13 -55.08
CA ARG A 48 23.43 26.04 -56.07
C ARG A 48 22.47 26.42 -57.17
N ALA A 49 21.28 26.94 -56.84
CA ALA A 49 20.27 27.30 -57.84
C ALA A 49 20.76 28.44 -58.72
N MET A 50 21.45 29.44 -58.15
CA MET A 50 22.05 30.53 -58.88
C MET A 50 23.19 30.06 -59.80
N LEU A 51 24.09 29.20 -59.31
CA LEU A 51 25.15 28.59 -60.15
C LEU A 51 24.60 27.78 -61.29
N GLU A 52 23.62 26.91 -61.06
CA GLU A 52 23.02 26.10 -62.12
C GLU A 52 22.32 26.97 -63.19
N MET A 53 21.56 28.00 -62.76
CA MET A 53 20.90 28.92 -63.66
C MET A 53 21.92 29.72 -64.49
N THR A 54 22.92 30.28 -63.79
CA THR A 54 23.90 31.19 -64.43
C THR A 54 24.87 30.41 -65.34
N SER A 55 25.33 29.22 -64.90
CA SER A 55 26.23 28.39 -65.71
C SER A 55 25.61 27.90 -67.00
N ALA A 56 24.30 27.61 -66.98
CA ALA A 56 23.58 27.21 -68.19
C ALA A 56 23.42 28.34 -69.20
N ALA A 57 23.52 29.60 -68.76
CA ALA A 57 23.35 30.77 -69.60
C ALA A 57 24.68 31.57 -69.86
N ALA A 58 25.77 31.23 -69.17
CA ALA A 58 27.04 31.90 -69.31
C ALA A 58 27.80 31.49 -70.57
N THR A 59 28.29 32.52 -71.31
CA THR A 59 29.17 32.33 -72.43
C THR A 59 30.47 33.14 -72.21
N THR A 60 31.46 32.95 -73.09
CA THR A 60 32.70 33.75 -73.02
C THR A 60 32.45 35.26 -73.32
N GLU A 61 31.33 35.59 -73.93
CA GLU A 61 30.94 36.97 -74.24
C GLU A 61 30.14 37.68 -73.15
N GLY A 62 29.57 36.92 -72.18
CA GLY A 62 28.80 37.50 -71.07
C GLY A 62 27.57 36.66 -70.67
N LEU A 63 26.67 37.30 -69.88
CA LEU A 63 25.42 36.75 -69.42
C LEU A 63 24.21 37.42 -70.14
N PRO A 64 23.13 36.68 -70.41
CA PRO A 64 21.87 37.31 -70.93
C PRO A 64 21.21 38.20 -69.83
N ASP A 65 20.46 39.23 -70.30
CA ASP A 65 19.84 40.25 -69.45
C ASP A 65 18.98 39.67 -68.30
N ASN A 66 18.30 38.58 -68.53
CA ASN A 66 17.46 37.95 -67.54
C ASN A 66 18.32 37.37 -66.36
N ALA A 67 19.47 36.80 -66.64
CA ALA A 67 20.40 36.30 -65.63
C ALA A 67 21.05 37.47 -64.88
N VAL A 68 21.46 38.52 -65.63
CA VAL A 68 22.00 39.75 -65.03
C VAL A 68 21.01 40.37 -64.03
N GLN A 69 19.74 40.54 -64.44
CA GLN A 69 18.69 41.10 -63.55
C GLN A 69 18.48 40.29 -62.30
N LYS A 70 18.49 38.98 -62.40
CA LYS A 70 18.33 38.09 -61.25
C LYS A 70 19.48 38.13 -60.30
N LEU A 71 20.71 38.14 -60.79
CA LEU A 71 21.93 38.31 -59.93
C LEU A 71 21.91 39.67 -59.19
N ARG A 72 21.56 40.78 -59.92
CA ARG A 72 21.42 42.10 -59.32
C ARG A 72 20.34 42.20 -58.23
N GLN A 73 19.21 41.50 -58.46
CA GLN A 73 18.12 41.49 -57.48
C GLN A 73 18.57 41.00 -56.10
N TYR A 74 19.56 40.07 -56.07
CA TYR A 74 20.08 39.49 -54.85
C TYR A 74 21.46 40.03 -54.46
N ASN A 75 21.95 41.08 -55.14
CA ASN A 75 23.29 41.68 -54.97
C ASN A 75 24.43 40.67 -55.14
N ILE A 76 24.29 39.73 -56.06
CA ILE A 76 25.28 38.70 -56.39
C ILE A 76 26.10 39.22 -57.54
N TRP A 77 27.43 39.34 -57.31
CA TRP A 77 28.36 39.67 -58.37
C TRP A 77 28.86 38.38 -59.05
N ALA A 78 29.31 38.50 -60.29
CA ALA A 78 29.82 37.38 -61.04
C ALA A 78 31.08 37.72 -61.80
N MET A 79 31.95 36.73 -61.99
CA MET A 79 33.08 36.78 -62.92
C MET A 79 33.24 35.42 -63.62
N TYR A 80 33.76 35.46 -64.79
CA TYR A 80 34.03 34.29 -65.59
C TYR A 80 35.51 34.21 -65.92
N LEU A 81 36.19 33.20 -65.41
CA LEU A 81 37.64 33.03 -65.53
C LEU A 81 38.01 32.05 -66.64
N THR A 82 39.07 32.39 -67.35
CA THR A 82 39.69 31.50 -68.34
C THR A 82 40.34 30.30 -67.63
N PRO A 83 40.70 29.22 -68.36
CA PRO A 83 41.49 28.12 -67.80
C PRO A 83 42.89 28.56 -67.31
N THR A 84 43.38 29.73 -67.78
CA THR A 84 44.66 30.32 -67.31
C THR A 84 44.50 31.25 -66.10
N GLY A 85 43.26 31.57 -65.68
CA GLY A 85 42.96 32.41 -64.51
C GLY A 85 42.75 33.88 -64.81
N GLU A 86 42.75 34.26 -66.09
CA GLU A 86 42.40 35.64 -66.56
C GLU A 86 40.88 35.79 -66.59
N CYS A 87 40.37 36.98 -66.34
CA CYS A 87 38.92 37.19 -66.36
C CYS A 87 38.42 37.53 -67.78
N PHE A 88 37.44 36.72 -68.29
CA PHE A 88 36.75 37.00 -69.55
C PHE A 88 35.80 38.21 -69.43
N TRP A 89 35.00 38.21 -68.40
CA TRP A 89 34.07 39.29 -68.12
C TRP A 89 33.77 39.36 -66.60
N THR A 90 33.28 40.49 -66.17
CA THR A 90 32.84 40.81 -64.77
C THR A 90 31.44 41.37 -64.77
N LEU A 91 30.66 41.08 -63.73
CA LEU A 91 29.37 41.68 -63.43
C LEU A 91 29.35 42.19 -61.99
N ASP A 92 29.28 43.50 -61.82
CA ASP A 92 29.15 44.16 -60.52
C ASP A 92 30.18 43.69 -59.47
N VAL A 93 31.41 43.31 -59.90
CA VAL A 93 32.47 42.82 -59.06
C VAL A 93 33.09 44.03 -58.28
N PRO A 94 33.25 43.92 -56.95
CA PRO A 94 33.83 44.96 -56.11
C PRO A 94 35.26 45.31 -56.52
N GLU A 95 35.67 46.57 -56.38
CA GLU A 95 37.02 47.04 -56.76
C GLU A 95 38.15 46.36 -56.02
N GLU A 96 37.88 45.86 -54.78
CA GLU A 96 38.85 45.14 -53.95
C GLU A 96 39.12 43.67 -54.46
N VAL A 97 38.30 43.14 -55.36
CA VAL A 97 38.40 41.77 -55.85
C VAL A 97 39.32 41.72 -57.04
N PRO A 98 40.46 40.98 -56.98
CA PRO A 98 41.36 40.83 -58.10
C PRO A 98 40.69 40.19 -59.32
N GLN A 99 41.18 40.49 -60.53
CA GLN A 99 40.64 39.95 -61.79
C GLN A 99 41.57 38.93 -62.47
N ASN A 100 42.72 38.62 -61.86
CA ASN A 100 43.70 37.64 -62.35
C ASN A 100 44.06 36.70 -61.22
N TYR A 101 43.98 35.43 -61.48
CA TYR A 101 44.21 34.39 -60.46
C TYR A 101 45.14 33.33 -61.00
N ASN A 102 45.99 32.82 -60.17
CA ASN A 102 46.71 31.60 -60.44
C ASN A 102 45.93 30.41 -59.88
N ILE A 103 46.38 29.19 -60.19
CA ILE A 103 45.69 27.98 -59.77
C ILE A 103 45.62 27.81 -58.23
N GLN A 104 46.61 28.41 -57.51
CA GLN A 104 46.64 28.35 -56.05
C GLN A 104 45.56 29.27 -55.45
N ASP A 105 45.38 30.48 -56.03
CA ASP A 105 44.35 31.43 -55.60
C ASP A 105 42.94 30.85 -55.81
N VAL A 106 42.70 30.24 -56.95
CA VAL A 106 41.40 29.55 -57.23
C VAL A 106 41.14 28.42 -56.25
N ALA A 107 42.17 27.63 -55.96
CA ALA A 107 42.05 26.52 -55.00
C ALA A 107 41.71 27.02 -53.55
N LEU A 108 42.23 28.19 -53.19
CA LEU A 108 42.00 28.79 -51.88
C LEU A 108 40.58 29.36 -51.77
N PHE A 109 40.17 30.26 -52.68
CA PHE A 109 38.85 30.89 -52.57
C PHE A 109 37.73 29.93 -52.91
N SER A 110 37.94 28.88 -53.67
CA SER A 110 36.93 27.88 -53.94
C SER A 110 36.35 27.24 -52.67
N LYS A 111 37.18 27.10 -51.62
CA LYS A 111 36.81 26.52 -50.33
C LYS A 111 36.44 27.53 -49.29
N GLY A 112 36.73 28.82 -49.55
CA GLY A 112 36.61 29.88 -48.56
C GLY A 112 35.93 31.18 -49.10
N TYR A 113 36.54 32.28 -48.76
CA TYR A 113 36.10 33.62 -49.13
C TYR A 113 37.11 34.27 -50.06
N LEU A 114 36.66 35.19 -50.85
CA LEU A 114 37.48 36.08 -51.64
C LEU A 114 37.25 37.51 -51.17
N GLU A 115 38.24 38.15 -50.55
CA GLU A 115 38.13 39.44 -49.94
C GLU A 115 36.88 39.56 -49.02
N ASP A 116 36.69 38.55 -48.14
CA ASP A 116 35.53 38.41 -47.25
C ASP A 116 34.15 38.13 -47.91
N TYR A 117 34.11 38.04 -49.21
CA TYR A 117 32.92 37.64 -49.95
C TYR A 117 32.82 36.13 -50.00
N PRO A 118 31.69 35.49 -49.62
CA PRO A 118 31.46 34.06 -49.83
C PRO A 118 31.29 33.82 -51.32
N VAL A 119 32.24 33.09 -51.95
CA VAL A 119 32.23 32.83 -53.40
C VAL A 119 31.93 31.35 -53.67
N PHE A 120 31.13 31.13 -54.68
CA PHE A 120 30.78 29.78 -55.17
C PHE A 120 31.16 29.64 -56.61
N ILE A 121 31.74 28.48 -56.99
CA ILE A 121 32.31 28.27 -58.30
C ILE A 121 31.57 27.13 -59.02
N TRP A 122 31.51 27.24 -60.36
CA TRP A 122 31.01 26.22 -61.24
C TRP A 122 31.92 26.05 -62.44
N ASN A 123 32.26 24.81 -62.74
CA ASN A 123 33.04 24.49 -63.90
C ASN A 123 32.16 24.45 -65.12
N THR A 124 32.53 25.13 -66.18
CA THR A 124 31.90 25.10 -67.49
C THR A 124 32.88 24.56 -68.52
N ASP A 125 32.43 24.26 -69.71
CA ASP A 125 33.32 23.70 -70.77
C ASP A 125 34.44 24.67 -71.20
N GLU A 126 34.23 25.98 -71.10
CA GLU A 126 35.14 27.02 -71.59
C GLU A 126 35.85 27.79 -70.49
N GLY A 127 35.50 27.60 -69.18
CA GLY A 127 36.09 28.35 -68.09
C GLY A 127 35.45 28.07 -66.75
N LEU A 128 35.69 28.97 -65.77
CA LEU A 128 35.20 28.85 -64.40
C LEU A 128 34.27 30.03 -64.08
N LEU A 129 33.03 29.76 -63.88
CA LEU A 129 32.05 30.75 -63.35
C LEU A 129 32.26 30.91 -61.86
N VAL A 130 32.38 32.15 -61.36
CA VAL A 130 32.46 32.51 -59.97
C VAL A 130 31.32 33.46 -59.63
N LEU A 131 30.51 33.08 -58.65
CA LEU A 131 29.46 33.95 -58.09
C LEU A 131 29.86 34.32 -56.67
N GLY A 132 29.87 35.61 -56.40
CA GLY A 132 30.15 36.17 -55.07
C GLY A 132 28.90 36.77 -54.44
N TYR A 133 28.68 36.39 -53.22
CA TYR A 133 27.54 36.83 -52.42
C TYR A 133 27.96 37.99 -51.47
N PRO A 134 27.00 38.80 -51.00
CA PRO A 134 27.34 39.86 -50.05
C PRO A 134 28.12 39.38 -48.86
N LYS A 135 29.01 40.22 -48.32
CA LYS A 135 29.75 39.91 -47.10
C LYS A 135 28.80 39.51 -45.97
N ASN A 136 29.13 38.48 -45.21
CA ASN A 136 28.35 37.93 -44.09
C ASN A 136 26.99 37.29 -44.50
N SER A 137 26.73 37.05 -45.78
CA SER A 137 25.50 36.35 -46.21
C SER A 137 25.55 34.84 -46.00
N TYR A 138 26.70 34.22 -46.16
CA TYR A 138 26.93 32.78 -45.98
C TYR A 138 28.15 32.52 -45.12
N MET A 139 28.02 31.62 -44.19
CA MET A 139 29.18 31.10 -43.46
C MET A 139 29.66 29.80 -44.12
N LYS A 140 30.84 29.88 -44.74
CA LYS A 140 31.49 28.68 -45.28
C LYS A 140 32.24 27.97 -44.17
N LEU A 141 31.79 26.76 -43.85
CA LEU A 141 32.51 25.87 -42.95
C LEU A 141 33.76 25.35 -43.71
N THR A 142 34.94 25.69 -43.22
CA THR A 142 36.23 25.41 -43.84
C THR A 142 36.55 23.90 -43.99
N SER A 143 35.76 23.01 -43.43
CA SER A 143 35.93 21.58 -43.53
C SER A 143 34.69 20.84 -43.99
N ASN A 144 34.66 20.38 -45.22
CA ASN A 144 33.65 19.47 -45.74
C ASN A 144 33.94 18.01 -45.37
N TYR A 145 34.80 17.76 -44.43
CA TYR A 145 35.18 16.44 -43.97
C TYR A 145 35.04 16.32 -42.48
N TYR A 146 34.38 15.27 -42.06
CA TYR A 146 34.29 14.88 -40.65
C TYR A 146 35.14 13.64 -40.45
N SER A 147 35.80 13.51 -39.29
CA SER A 147 36.52 12.29 -38.97
C SER A 147 35.54 11.12 -38.92
N LEU A 148 35.95 9.97 -39.49
CA LEU A 148 35.12 8.76 -39.45
C LEU A 148 34.78 8.38 -38.01
N GLU A 149 35.69 8.60 -37.08
CA GLU A 149 35.51 8.38 -35.66
C GLU A 149 34.40 9.27 -35.06
N ALA A 150 34.30 10.54 -35.48
CA ALA A 150 33.23 11.45 -35.02
C ALA A 150 31.87 10.96 -35.53
N ILE A 151 31.76 10.56 -36.80
CA ILE A 151 30.53 10.01 -37.39
C ILE A 151 30.11 8.71 -36.70
N GLN A 152 31.06 7.83 -36.42
CA GLN A 152 30.78 6.57 -35.73
C GLN A 152 30.31 6.77 -34.28
N LYS A 153 30.65 7.90 -33.62
CA LYS A 153 30.20 8.23 -32.25
C LYS A 153 28.80 8.86 -32.19
N ILE A 154 28.28 9.42 -33.29
CA ILE A 154 26.96 10.02 -33.33
C ILE A 154 25.84 9.08 -32.85
N PRO A 155 25.76 7.82 -33.34
CA PRO A 155 24.73 6.89 -32.84
C PRO A 155 24.83 6.61 -31.34
N LEU A 156 26.05 6.57 -30.80
CA LEU A 156 26.29 6.36 -29.36
C LEU A 156 25.75 7.53 -28.53
N TYR A 157 25.97 8.77 -28.98
CA TYR A 157 25.41 9.96 -28.31
C TYR A 157 23.89 9.99 -28.37
N VAL A 158 23.29 9.63 -29.51
CA VAL A 158 21.83 9.54 -29.65
C VAL A 158 21.26 8.48 -28.71
N ILE A 159 21.86 7.28 -28.67
CA ILE A 159 21.46 6.22 -27.75
C ILE A 159 21.61 6.65 -26.29
N GLY A 160 22.70 7.34 -25.94
CA GLY A 160 22.97 7.87 -24.61
C GLY A 160 21.90 8.88 -24.17
N MET A 161 21.50 9.79 -25.08
CA MET A 161 20.45 10.78 -24.83
C MET A 161 19.08 10.11 -24.63
N LEU A 162 18.72 9.15 -25.49
CA LEU A 162 17.49 8.38 -25.35
C LEU A 162 17.48 7.54 -24.06
N GLY A 163 18.64 6.99 -23.66
CA GLY A 163 18.80 6.27 -22.40
C GLY A 163 18.60 7.17 -21.18
N LEU A 164 19.12 8.39 -21.23
CA LEU A 164 18.92 9.38 -20.18
C LEU A 164 17.43 9.78 -20.04
N ASP A 165 16.77 10.03 -21.16
CA ASP A 165 15.34 10.33 -21.19
C ASP A 165 14.51 9.19 -20.58
N ALA A 166 14.80 7.95 -20.99
CA ALA A 166 14.15 6.76 -20.44
C ALA A 166 14.39 6.63 -18.92
N LEU A 167 15.60 6.92 -18.44
CA LEU A 167 15.92 6.91 -17.00
C LEU A 167 15.14 7.99 -16.24
N CYS A 168 15.07 9.21 -16.75
CA CYS A 168 14.29 10.29 -16.14
C CYS A 168 12.81 9.93 -16.03
N LEU A 169 12.24 9.34 -17.08
CA LEU A 169 10.86 8.88 -17.09
C LEU A 169 10.61 7.74 -16.11
N PHE A 170 11.54 6.79 -16.03
CA PHE A 170 11.47 5.70 -15.06
C PHE A 170 11.50 6.23 -13.62
N LEU A 171 12.38 7.18 -13.32
CA LEU A 171 12.46 7.81 -12.00
C LEU A 171 11.17 8.57 -11.66
N ALA A 172 10.64 9.36 -12.58
CA ALA A 172 9.36 10.05 -12.41
C ALA A 172 8.21 9.08 -12.13
N TYR A 173 8.14 7.97 -12.89
CA TYR A 173 7.17 6.91 -12.66
C TYR A 173 7.34 6.24 -11.30
N TYR A 174 8.58 5.90 -10.93
CA TYR A 174 8.91 5.27 -9.65
C TYR A 174 8.48 6.13 -8.45
N PHE A 175 8.81 7.41 -8.45
CA PHE A 175 8.41 8.33 -7.38
C PHE A 175 6.89 8.54 -7.32
N SER A 176 6.24 8.67 -8.48
CA SER A 176 4.78 8.76 -8.55
C SER A 176 4.10 7.52 -7.99
N LYS A 177 4.55 6.33 -8.39
CA LYS A 177 4.05 5.05 -7.87
C LYS A 177 4.23 4.92 -6.36
N ARG A 178 5.42 5.28 -5.85
CA ARG A 178 5.71 5.22 -4.41
C ARG A 178 4.76 6.11 -3.60
N ARG A 179 4.50 7.32 -4.08
CA ARG A 179 3.57 8.26 -3.45
C ARG A 179 2.13 7.71 -3.43
N ILE A 180 1.69 7.08 -4.51
CA ILE A 180 0.35 6.45 -4.58
C ILE A 180 0.24 5.32 -3.55
N ILE A 181 1.21 4.42 -3.47
CA ILE A 181 1.21 3.31 -2.52
C ILE A 181 1.16 3.82 -1.09
N GLN A 182 2.00 4.78 -0.71
CA GLN A 182 2.02 5.37 0.63
C GLN A 182 0.68 6.00 1.05
N ASN A 183 -0.08 6.53 0.11
CA ASN A 183 -1.39 7.11 0.39
C ASN A 183 -2.52 6.06 0.48
N ILE A 184 -2.32 4.87 -0.07
CA ILE A 184 -3.31 3.79 -0.11
C ILE A 184 -3.18 2.85 1.08
N GLU A 185 -1.95 2.57 1.51
CA GLU A 185 -1.64 1.65 2.61
C GLU A 185 -2.46 1.96 3.88
N PRO A 186 -2.58 3.22 4.35
CA PRO A 186 -3.42 3.54 5.51
C PRO A 186 -4.91 3.25 5.31
N ILE A 187 -5.39 3.34 4.05
CA ILE A 187 -6.80 3.02 3.73
C ILE A 187 -7.03 1.52 3.84
N VAL A 188 -6.09 0.72 3.34
CA VAL A 188 -6.18 -0.74 3.41
C VAL A 188 -6.14 -1.20 4.87
N GLU A 189 -5.20 -0.71 5.66
CA GLU A 189 -5.11 -1.01 7.11
C GLU A 189 -6.39 -0.63 7.87
N ALA A 190 -6.97 0.53 7.56
CA ALA A 190 -8.20 0.94 8.17
C ALA A 190 -9.39 0.05 7.78
N ILE A 191 -9.44 -0.42 6.53
CA ILE A 191 -10.48 -1.36 6.08
C ILE A 191 -10.30 -2.73 6.76
N GLU A 192 -9.07 -3.22 6.91
CA GLU A 192 -8.77 -4.45 7.65
C GLU A 192 -9.19 -4.31 9.14
N THR A 193 -8.85 -3.18 9.77
CA THR A 193 -9.28 -2.88 11.14
C THR A 193 -10.81 -2.88 11.28
N LEU A 194 -11.53 -2.30 10.30
CA LEU A 194 -12.99 -2.32 10.27
C LEU A 194 -13.55 -3.72 10.03
N ALA A 195 -12.89 -4.55 9.21
CA ALA A 195 -13.30 -5.94 8.99
C ALA A 195 -13.18 -6.78 10.27
N ASP A 196 -12.22 -6.44 11.14
CA ASP A 196 -12.09 -7.02 12.47
C ASP A 196 -13.09 -6.46 13.51
N GLY A 197 -14.03 -5.61 13.07
CA GLY A 197 -15.06 -5.00 13.93
C GLY A 197 -14.58 -3.83 14.80
N LYS A 198 -13.30 -3.40 14.63
CA LYS A 198 -12.71 -2.31 15.41
C LYS A 198 -12.88 -0.94 14.74
N PRO A 199 -13.05 0.14 15.49
CA PRO A 199 -13.13 1.48 14.92
C PRO A 199 -11.78 1.89 14.31
N ALA A 200 -11.83 2.47 13.10
CA ALA A 200 -10.69 3.06 12.44
C ALA A 200 -10.90 4.55 12.21
N SER A 201 -9.82 5.34 12.26
CA SER A 201 -9.85 6.77 11.94
C SER A 201 -8.75 7.09 10.95
N LEU A 202 -9.14 7.67 9.80
CA LEU A 202 -8.25 8.05 8.72
C LEU A 202 -8.23 9.57 8.56
N HIS A 203 -7.03 10.12 8.48
CA HIS A 203 -6.83 11.53 8.13
C HIS A 203 -5.96 11.59 6.86
N ILE A 204 -6.62 11.76 5.71
CA ILE A 204 -5.97 11.84 4.39
C ILE A 204 -6.50 13.08 3.69
N GLU A 205 -5.57 13.93 3.23
CA GLU A 205 -5.86 15.13 2.45
C GLU A 205 -5.74 14.88 0.94
N GLY A 206 -6.41 15.68 0.13
CA GLY A 206 -6.33 15.61 -1.34
C GLY A 206 -7.34 14.66 -1.97
N ASP A 207 -6.99 14.08 -3.12
CA ASP A 207 -7.91 13.30 -3.98
C ASP A 207 -8.52 12.05 -3.32
N LEU A 208 -7.91 11.55 -2.25
CA LEU A 208 -8.38 10.40 -1.48
C LEU A 208 -9.20 10.77 -0.24
N SER A 209 -9.40 12.07 0.03
CA SER A 209 -10.14 12.56 1.19
C SER A 209 -11.60 12.09 1.22
N GLU A 210 -12.25 11.95 0.07
CA GLU A 210 -13.63 11.44 -0.04
C GLU A 210 -13.72 9.96 0.37
N ILE A 211 -12.70 9.15 0.00
CA ILE A 211 -12.60 7.74 0.39
C ILE A 211 -12.36 7.65 1.90
N ALA A 212 -11.42 8.43 2.43
CA ALA A 212 -11.14 8.49 3.86
C ALA A 212 -12.41 8.90 4.66
N GLY A 213 -13.15 9.89 4.16
CA GLY A 213 -14.43 10.29 4.74
C GLY A 213 -15.48 9.16 4.73
N SER A 214 -15.54 8.37 3.67
CA SER A 214 -16.44 7.22 3.57
C SER A 214 -16.07 6.09 4.54
N VAL A 215 -14.76 5.80 4.67
CA VAL A 215 -14.24 4.83 5.64
C VAL A 215 -14.52 5.29 7.08
N ASN A 216 -14.27 6.57 7.41
CA ASN A 216 -14.56 7.13 8.72
C ASN A 216 -16.06 7.08 9.05
N LYS A 217 -16.93 7.34 8.06
CA LYS A 217 -18.37 7.21 8.24
C LYS A 217 -18.81 5.77 8.51
N ALA A 218 -18.24 4.80 7.77
CA ALA A 218 -18.48 3.39 8.01
C ALA A 218 -18.02 2.97 9.42
N SER A 219 -16.83 3.44 9.85
CA SER A 219 -16.31 3.25 11.20
C SER A 219 -17.27 3.76 12.28
N GLN A 220 -17.79 4.97 12.12
CA GLN A 220 -18.77 5.55 13.06
C GLN A 220 -20.07 4.74 13.11
N ILE A 221 -20.55 4.24 11.97
CA ILE A 221 -21.77 3.41 11.93
C ILE A 221 -21.54 2.10 12.69
N ILE A 222 -20.42 1.42 12.45
CA ILE A 222 -20.05 0.16 13.13
C ILE A 222 -19.92 0.40 14.63
N SER A 223 -19.22 1.47 15.06
CA SER A 223 -19.08 1.81 16.47
C SER A 223 -20.44 2.05 17.14
N ARG A 224 -21.33 2.84 16.53
CA ARG A 224 -22.68 3.08 17.04
C ARG A 224 -23.54 1.82 17.12
N GLN A 225 -23.42 0.92 16.13
CA GLN A 225 -24.13 -0.35 16.16
C GLN A 225 -23.64 -1.24 17.30
N ASN A 226 -22.32 -1.30 17.52
CA ASN A 226 -21.72 -2.05 18.61
C ASN A 226 -22.16 -1.50 19.98
N GLU A 227 -22.12 -0.17 20.17
CA GLU A 227 -22.62 0.48 21.39
C GLU A 227 -24.11 0.20 21.63
N ALA A 228 -24.94 0.35 20.60
CA ALA A 228 -26.37 0.08 20.71
C ALA A 228 -26.64 -1.37 21.08
N ARG A 229 -25.90 -2.32 20.50
CA ARG A 229 -26.03 -3.76 20.79
C ARG A 229 -25.63 -4.10 22.23
N ALA A 230 -24.50 -3.55 22.70
CA ALA A 230 -24.05 -3.76 24.07
C ALA A 230 -25.01 -3.13 25.10
N ASN A 231 -25.52 -1.92 24.84
CA ASN A 231 -26.51 -1.28 25.66
C ASN A 231 -27.85 -2.03 25.72
N TRP A 232 -28.26 -2.61 24.57
CA TRP A 232 -29.45 -3.46 24.50
C TRP A 232 -29.31 -4.73 25.35
N ILE A 233 -28.16 -5.45 25.21
CA ILE A 233 -27.86 -6.65 26.01
C ILE A 233 -27.83 -6.32 27.50
N SER A 234 -27.22 -5.20 27.88
CA SER A 234 -27.19 -4.71 29.28
C SER A 234 -28.60 -4.42 29.83
N GLY A 235 -29.42 -3.74 29.04
CA GLY A 235 -30.84 -3.45 29.42
C GLY A 235 -31.65 -4.73 29.59
N VAL A 236 -31.62 -5.64 28.62
CA VAL A 236 -32.33 -6.93 28.71
C VAL A 236 -31.82 -7.74 29.90
N SER A 237 -30.52 -7.75 30.17
CA SER A 237 -29.96 -8.42 31.35
C SER A 237 -30.48 -7.88 32.67
N HIS A 238 -30.66 -6.57 32.76
CA HIS A 238 -31.27 -5.92 33.94
C HIS A 238 -32.72 -6.31 34.10
N ASP A 239 -33.49 -6.28 33.02
CA ASP A 239 -34.93 -6.54 33.03
C ASP A 239 -35.25 -8.03 33.29
N ILE A 240 -34.37 -8.95 32.94
CA ILE A 240 -34.47 -10.36 33.31
C ILE A 240 -34.07 -10.58 34.79
N ARG A 241 -33.07 -9.89 35.31
CA ARG A 241 -32.59 -10.07 36.70
C ARG A 241 -33.68 -9.82 37.74
N THR A 242 -34.52 -8.82 37.52
CA THR A 242 -35.59 -8.42 38.47
C THR A 242 -36.66 -9.51 38.67
N PRO A 243 -37.36 -10.00 37.63
CA PRO A 243 -38.32 -11.09 37.78
C PRO A 243 -37.68 -12.39 38.29
N LEU A 244 -36.45 -12.66 37.85
CA LEU A 244 -35.72 -13.86 38.27
C LEU A 244 -35.40 -13.83 39.78
N SER A 245 -35.05 -12.67 40.32
CA SER A 245 -34.80 -12.49 41.77
C SER A 245 -36.09 -12.72 42.57
N MET A 246 -37.24 -12.32 42.03
CA MET A 246 -38.53 -12.60 42.65
C MET A 246 -38.85 -14.10 42.65
N ILE A 247 -38.65 -14.78 41.52
CA ILE A 247 -38.86 -16.24 41.39
C ILE A 247 -37.98 -16.98 42.40
N MET A 248 -36.68 -16.60 42.48
CA MET A 248 -35.73 -17.17 43.43
C MET A 248 -36.19 -16.95 44.88
N GLY A 249 -36.65 -15.73 45.21
CA GLY A 249 -37.13 -15.39 46.53
C GLY A 249 -38.40 -16.16 46.95
N TYR A 250 -39.35 -16.31 46.02
CA TYR A 250 -40.55 -17.12 46.28
C TYR A 250 -40.24 -18.59 46.41
N ALA A 251 -39.43 -19.16 45.48
CA ALA A 251 -39.05 -20.57 45.55
C ALA A 251 -38.24 -20.85 46.83
N GLY A 252 -37.35 -19.97 47.23
CA GLY A 252 -36.60 -20.11 48.50
C GLY A 252 -37.50 -20.11 49.74
N ARG A 253 -38.52 -19.24 49.77
CA ARG A 253 -39.52 -19.20 50.86
C ARG A 253 -40.34 -20.46 50.91
N ILE A 254 -40.77 -21.02 49.78
CA ILE A 254 -41.51 -22.30 49.71
C ILE A 254 -40.61 -23.44 50.16
N ALA A 255 -39.37 -23.48 49.76
CA ALA A 255 -38.39 -24.53 50.16
C ALA A 255 -38.07 -24.49 51.66
N ALA A 256 -38.04 -23.30 52.25
CA ALA A 256 -37.71 -23.11 53.66
C ALA A 256 -38.95 -23.27 54.63
N ASN A 257 -40.14 -23.37 54.09
CA ASN A 257 -41.36 -23.51 54.94
C ASN A 257 -41.54 -24.96 55.38
N GLU A 258 -41.51 -25.22 56.68
CA GLU A 258 -41.64 -26.54 57.32
C GLU A 258 -43.00 -27.18 57.10
N ALA A 259 -44.06 -26.36 56.90
CA ALA A 259 -45.40 -26.81 56.60
C ALA A 259 -45.60 -27.34 55.16
N THR A 260 -44.59 -27.21 54.31
CA THR A 260 -44.64 -27.61 52.88
C THR A 260 -44.31 -29.08 52.76
N SER A 261 -45.05 -29.84 51.94
CA SER A 261 -44.75 -31.25 51.68
C SER A 261 -43.38 -31.43 50.98
N ASP A 262 -42.72 -32.54 51.26
CA ASP A 262 -41.37 -32.79 50.73
C ASP A 262 -41.30 -32.68 49.20
N LYS A 263 -42.31 -33.15 48.48
CA LYS A 263 -42.40 -33.05 47.03
C LYS A 263 -42.46 -31.62 46.52
N VAL A 264 -43.23 -30.73 47.22
CA VAL A 264 -43.33 -29.34 46.85
C VAL A 264 -42.05 -28.59 47.22
N ARG A 265 -41.41 -28.96 48.34
CA ARG A 265 -40.07 -28.46 48.74
C ARG A 265 -38.99 -28.79 47.72
N GLU A 266 -38.96 -30.03 47.24
CA GLU A 266 -38.04 -30.44 46.19
C GLU A 266 -38.24 -29.70 44.87
N GLN A 267 -39.50 -29.52 44.45
CA GLN A 267 -39.85 -28.75 43.25
C GLN A 267 -39.43 -27.27 43.41
N ALA A 268 -39.64 -26.64 44.56
CA ALA A 268 -39.23 -25.27 44.82
C ALA A 268 -37.72 -25.13 44.79
N GLU A 269 -36.98 -26.11 45.30
CA GLU A 269 -35.53 -26.12 45.25
C GLU A 269 -35.01 -26.27 43.81
N ILE A 270 -35.66 -27.13 42.96
CA ILE A 270 -35.37 -27.20 41.53
C ILE A 270 -35.56 -25.85 40.82
N VAL A 271 -36.72 -25.20 41.08
CA VAL A 271 -37.00 -23.86 40.51
C VAL A 271 -35.96 -22.87 40.93
N ARG A 272 -35.55 -22.84 42.22
CA ARG A 272 -34.51 -21.96 42.75
C ARG A 272 -33.16 -22.20 42.03
N LYS A 273 -32.74 -23.48 41.92
CA LYS A 273 -31.50 -23.87 41.22
C LYS A 273 -31.49 -23.44 39.74
N GLN A 274 -32.61 -23.68 39.03
CA GLN A 274 -32.70 -23.26 37.62
C GLN A 274 -32.68 -21.73 37.47
N SER A 275 -33.28 -21.01 38.39
CA SER A 275 -33.29 -19.55 38.40
C SER A 275 -31.88 -18.97 38.66
N VAL A 276 -31.11 -19.55 39.58
CA VAL A 276 -29.68 -19.21 39.76
C VAL A 276 -28.91 -19.42 38.47
N LYS A 277 -29.11 -20.56 37.79
CA LYS A 277 -28.42 -20.86 36.54
C LYS A 277 -28.75 -19.87 35.43
N ILE A 278 -30.02 -19.44 35.31
CA ILE A 278 -30.41 -18.41 34.32
C ILE A 278 -29.73 -17.08 34.66
N LYS A 279 -29.67 -16.69 35.96
CA LYS A 279 -28.98 -15.48 36.40
C LYS A 279 -27.52 -15.48 35.99
N GLU A 280 -26.81 -16.61 36.18
CA GLU A 280 -25.41 -16.75 35.79
C GLU A 280 -25.23 -16.62 34.28
N LEU A 281 -26.08 -17.30 33.47
CA LEU A 281 -26.05 -17.20 31.99
C LEU A 281 -26.27 -15.76 31.49
N VAL A 282 -27.21 -15.03 32.08
CA VAL A 282 -27.48 -13.62 31.73
C VAL A 282 -26.28 -12.73 32.09
N GLN A 283 -25.64 -12.99 33.25
CA GLN A 283 -24.43 -12.26 33.66
C GLN A 283 -23.24 -12.56 32.74
N ASP A 284 -23.09 -13.81 32.34
CA ASP A 284 -22.04 -14.25 31.39
C ASP A 284 -22.23 -13.62 30.02
N LEU A 285 -23.45 -13.61 29.49
CA LEU A 285 -23.78 -12.98 28.23
C LEU A 285 -23.47 -11.46 28.24
N ASN A 286 -23.83 -10.79 29.33
CA ASN A 286 -23.55 -9.38 29.48
C ASN A 286 -22.04 -9.11 29.57
N LEU A 287 -21.28 -9.93 30.31
CA LEU A 287 -19.82 -9.80 30.38
C LEU A 287 -19.15 -10.01 29.02
N VAL A 288 -19.53 -11.07 28.29
CA VAL A 288 -18.99 -11.35 26.94
C VAL A 288 -19.24 -10.15 26.05
N SER A 289 -20.47 -9.62 26.00
CA SER A 289 -20.83 -8.46 25.20
C SER A 289 -19.98 -7.23 25.57
N GLN A 290 -19.82 -6.95 26.85
CA GLN A 290 -19.03 -5.78 27.31
C GLN A 290 -17.55 -5.93 26.99
N LEU A 291 -16.97 -7.12 27.05
CA LEU A 291 -15.57 -7.38 26.70
C LEU A 291 -15.35 -7.35 25.19
N GLU A 292 -16.27 -7.92 24.41
CA GLU A 292 -16.20 -7.97 22.94
C GLU A 292 -16.21 -6.57 22.31
N TYR A 293 -17.00 -5.66 22.87
CA TYR A 293 -17.13 -4.28 22.36
C TYR A 293 -16.28 -3.26 23.11
N GLU A 294 -15.31 -3.71 23.92
CA GLU A 294 -14.41 -2.85 24.70
C GLU A 294 -15.13 -1.82 25.61
N MET A 295 -16.37 -2.13 25.99
CA MET A 295 -17.20 -1.22 26.80
C MET A 295 -16.98 -1.35 28.31
N GLN A 296 -16.24 -2.37 28.74
CA GLN A 296 -15.92 -2.56 30.15
C GLN A 296 -14.59 -1.87 30.47
N PRO A 297 -14.57 -0.87 31.39
CA PRO A 297 -13.30 -0.35 31.87
C PRO A 297 -12.53 -1.44 32.59
N LEU A 298 -11.32 -1.73 32.12
CA LEU A 298 -10.42 -2.70 32.75
C LEU A 298 -9.71 -2.03 33.93
N HIS A 299 -9.82 -2.64 35.10
CA HIS A 299 -9.05 -2.22 36.28
C HIS A 299 -7.76 -3.05 36.34
N LYS A 300 -6.80 -2.70 35.45
CA LYS A 300 -5.50 -3.38 35.42
C LYS A 300 -4.63 -2.93 36.59
N GLU A 301 -4.11 -3.89 37.31
CA GLU A 301 -3.16 -3.71 38.39
C GLU A 301 -2.00 -4.69 38.22
N GLN A 302 -0.86 -4.36 38.80
CA GLN A 302 0.26 -5.28 38.84
C GLN A 302 0.01 -6.40 39.85
N ILE A 303 -0.31 -7.58 39.35
CA ILE A 303 -0.72 -8.72 40.18
C ILE A 303 0.25 -9.86 40.03
N ARG A 304 0.62 -10.43 41.19
CA ARG A 304 1.39 -11.67 41.28
C ARG A 304 0.44 -12.85 41.08
N LEU A 305 0.47 -13.49 39.89
CA LEU A 305 -0.47 -14.56 39.54
C LEU A 305 -0.35 -15.78 40.47
N SER A 306 0.83 -16.11 40.96
CA SER A 306 1.01 -17.18 41.95
C SER A 306 0.13 -16.99 43.19
N LYS A 307 0.05 -15.75 43.69
CA LYS A 307 -0.82 -15.41 44.82
C LYS A 307 -2.30 -15.52 44.49
N LEU A 308 -2.69 -15.06 43.29
CA LEU A 308 -4.07 -15.15 42.84
C LEU A 308 -4.55 -16.60 42.71
N ILE A 309 -3.73 -17.49 42.11
CA ILE A 309 -4.03 -18.91 41.99
C ILE A 309 -4.19 -19.59 43.36
N ARG A 310 -3.29 -19.31 44.29
CA ARG A 310 -3.38 -19.87 45.66
C ARG A 310 -4.62 -19.37 46.39
N SER A 311 -4.95 -18.08 46.27
CA SER A 311 -6.16 -17.51 46.87
C SER A 311 -7.41 -18.17 46.30
N TYR A 312 -7.49 -18.30 44.98
CA TYR A 312 -8.61 -18.97 44.31
C TYR A 312 -8.76 -20.44 44.76
N ALA A 313 -7.69 -21.19 44.78
CA ALA A 313 -7.73 -22.59 45.21
C ALA A 313 -8.14 -22.74 46.69
N ALA A 314 -7.70 -21.84 47.57
CA ALA A 314 -8.12 -21.83 48.97
C ALA A 314 -9.64 -21.54 49.11
N GLU A 315 -10.15 -20.53 48.35
CA GLU A 315 -11.58 -20.22 48.33
C GLU A 315 -12.41 -21.41 47.80
N LEU A 316 -11.95 -22.08 46.76
CA LEU A 316 -12.61 -23.24 46.15
C LEU A 316 -12.68 -24.41 47.16
N LEU A 317 -11.62 -24.71 47.85
CA LEU A 317 -11.58 -25.76 48.89
C LEU A 317 -12.50 -25.41 50.07
N ASN A 318 -12.51 -24.15 50.49
CA ASN A 318 -13.38 -23.68 51.59
C ASN A 318 -14.86 -23.64 51.21
N SER A 319 -15.20 -23.60 49.91
CA SER A 319 -16.58 -23.61 49.44
C SER A 319 -17.27 -24.98 49.51
N GLY A 320 -16.54 -26.02 49.98
CA GLY A 320 -17.07 -27.36 50.13
C GLY A 320 -17.19 -28.15 48.83
N ILE A 321 -16.15 -28.06 47.98
CA ILE A 321 -16.06 -28.94 46.80
C ILE A 321 -16.10 -30.41 47.23
N SER A 322 -16.74 -31.29 46.46
CA SER A 322 -16.83 -32.68 46.76
C SER A 322 -15.46 -33.35 46.80
N ASP A 323 -15.24 -34.25 47.74
CA ASP A 323 -13.98 -35.00 47.96
C ASP A 323 -13.54 -35.87 46.79
N VAL A 324 -14.42 -36.04 45.77
CA VAL A 324 -14.07 -36.76 44.52
C VAL A 324 -13.16 -35.94 43.61
N TYR A 325 -12.98 -34.62 43.87
CA TYR A 325 -12.10 -33.74 43.13
C TYR A 325 -10.88 -33.40 43.98
N THR A 326 -9.68 -33.57 43.39
CA THR A 326 -8.41 -33.16 43.98
C THR A 326 -7.90 -31.92 43.30
N ILE A 327 -7.56 -30.88 44.07
CA ILE A 327 -6.99 -29.63 43.52
C ILE A 327 -5.50 -29.61 43.80
N GLU A 328 -4.70 -29.51 42.74
CA GLU A 328 -3.24 -29.41 42.82
C GLU A 328 -2.78 -28.04 42.30
N ILE A 329 -1.69 -27.53 42.88
CA ILE A 329 -1.06 -26.27 42.45
C ILE A 329 0.38 -26.57 42.08
N ASP A 330 0.76 -26.28 40.84
CA ASP A 330 2.10 -26.47 40.31
C ASP A 330 2.61 -25.13 39.75
N ILE A 331 3.45 -24.43 40.52
CA ILE A 331 4.00 -23.13 40.14
C ILE A 331 5.51 -23.28 40.01
N ALA A 332 6.01 -23.07 38.77
CA ALA A 332 7.43 -23.11 38.50
C ALA A 332 8.19 -22.02 39.30
N PRO A 333 9.39 -22.31 39.82
CA PRO A 333 10.16 -21.34 40.63
C PRO A 333 10.34 -19.97 39.91
N GLU A 334 10.53 -19.98 38.61
CA GLU A 334 10.70 -18.79 37.78
C GLU A 334 9.42 -17.95 37.69
N ALA A 335 8.25 -18.59 37.83
CA ALA A 335 6.93 -17.95 37.77
C ALA A 335 6.42 -17.46 39.14
N GLU A 336 7.06 -17.85 40.25
CA GLU A 336 6.61 -17.54 41.61
C GLU A 336 6.44 -16.02 41.86
N ASN A 337 7.39 -15.23 41.34
CA ASN A 337 7.39 -13.77 41.47
C ASN A 337 6.97 -13.03 40.19
N ALA A 338 6.46 -13.74 39.19
CA ALA A 338 6.01 -13.13 37.94
C ALA A 338 4.81 -12.20 38.19
N ILE A 339 4.89 -10.99 37.69
CA ILE A 339 3.85 -9.96 37.78
C ILE A 339 3.21 -9.79 36.40
N LEU A 340 1.89 -9.80 36.38
CA LEU A 340 1.09 -9.49 35.19
C LEU A 340 0.26 -8.23 35.45
N GLU A 341 0.26 -7.29 34.53
CA GLU A 341 -0.66 -6.17 34.56
C GLU A 341 -2.03 -6.63 34.06
N CYS A 342 -2.95 -6.89 34.97
CA CYS A 342 -4.23 -7.50 34.66
C CYS A 342 -5.37 -7.07 35.61
N ASP A 343 -6.63 -7.27 35.19
CA ASP A 343 -7.80 -7.21 36.08
C ASP A 343 -7.97 -8.55 36.79
N ALA A 344 -7.65 -8.58 38.08
CA ALA A 344 -7.71 -9.79 38.90
C ALA A 344 -9.07 -10.48 38.90
N ARG A 345 -10.16 -9.71 38.81
CA ARG A 345 -11.53 -10.24 38.85
C ARG A 345 -11.82 -11.03 37.57
N LEU A 346 -11.37 -10.51 36.41
CA LEU A 346 -11.53 -11.18 35.13
C LEU A 346 -10.68 -12.43 35.02
N ILE A 347 -9.42 -12.38 35.47
CA ILE A 347 -8.55 -13.56 35.51
C ILE A 347 -9.11 -14.63 36.46
N SER A 348 -9.58 -14.26 37.65
CA SER A 348 -10.24 -15.21 38.60
C SER A 348 -11.50 -15.82 37.95
N ARG A 349 -12.29 -15.05 37.20
CA ARG A 349 -13.45 -15.55 36.48
C ARG A 349 -13.07 -16.56 35.40
N ALA A 350 -12.00 -16.28 34.65
CA ALA A 350 -11.50 -17.21 33.65
C ALA A 350 -11.01 -18.52 34.29
N ILE A 351 -10.26 -18.45 35.40
CA ILE A 351 -9.85 -19.63 36.18
C ILE A 351 -11.08 -20.41 36.62
N ASN A 352 -12.06 -19.75 37.25
CA ASN A 352 -13.29 -20.38 37.69
C ASN A 352 -14.05 -21.10 36.56
N ASN A 353 -14.19 -20.47 35.39
CA ASN A 353 -14.83 -21.08 34.23
C ASN A 353 -14.12 -22.35 33.77
N LEU A 354 -12.76 -22.35 33.76
CA LEU A 354 -11.99 -23.51 33.38
C LEU A 354 -12.11 -24.65 34.44
N VAL A 355 -12.01 -24.34 35.72
CA VAL A 355 -12.16 -25.31 36.81
C VAL A 355 -13.59 -25.88 36.82
N GLN A 356 -14.61 -25.07 36.69
CA GLN A 356 -16.01 -25.53 36.60
C GLN A 356 -16.26 -26.42 35.38
N ASN A 357 -15.59 -26.15 34.27
CA ASN A 357 -15.64 -27.01 33.09
C ASN A 357 -15.04 -28.38 33.37
N SER A 358 -13.88 -28.45 34.05
CA SER A 358 -13.27 -29.74 34.46
C SER A 358 -14.18 -30.52 35.39
N ILE A 359 -14.79 -29.87 36.38
CA ILE A 359 -15.77 -30.51 37.29
C ILE A 359 -16.98 -31.02 36.54
N LYS A 360 -17.59 -30.22 35.67
CA LYS A 360 -18.80 -30.53 34.94
C LYS A 360 -18.63 -31.72 33.95
N HIS A 361 -17.44 -31.79 33.33
CA HIS A 361 -17.17 -32.85 32.35
C HIS A 361 -16.61 -34.12 32.96
N ASN A 362 -16.29 -34.12 34.24
CA ASN A 362 -15.78 -35.29 35.00
C ASN A 362 -16.61 -35.52 36.25
N PRO A 363 -17.93 -35.93 36.11
CA PRO A 363 -18.85 -36.08 37.25
C PRO A 363 -18.44 -37.19 38.26
N GLN A 364 -17.57 -38.10 37.81
CA GLN A 364 -17.04 -39.17 38.69
C GLN A 364 -15.83 -38.73 39.52
N GLY A 365 -15.35 -37.47 39.36
CA GLY A 365 -14.19 -36.93 39.99
C GLY A 365 -12.96 -36.92 39.08
N CYS A 366 -12.06 -36.04 39.36
CA CYS A 366 -10.76 -35.92 38.68
C CYS A 366 -9.77 -35.08 39.52
N THR A 367 -8.52 -35.17 39.16
CA THR A 367 -7.49 -34.24 39.66
C THR A 367 -7.41 -33.04 38.73
N ILE A 368 -7.52 -31.84 39.30
CA ILE A 368 -7.44 -30.57 38.60
C ILE A 368 -6.18 -29.84 39.04
N CYS A 369 -5.22 -29.71 38.14
CA CYS A 369 -3.93 -29.04 38.41
C CYS A 369 -3.96 -27.61 37.84
N LEU A 370 -3.74 -26.62 38.71
CA LEU A 370 -3.54 -25.22 38.34
C LEU A 370 -2.02 -24.97 38.26
N SER A 371 -1.52 -24.73 37.05
CA SER A 371 -0.09 -24.58 36.81
C SER A 371 0.25 -23.17 36.30
N LEU A 372 1.42 -22.66 36.69
CA LEU A 372 1.96 -21.39 36.26
C LEU A 372 3.44 -21.54 35.87
N VAL A 373 3.75 -21.20 34.61
CA VAL A 373 5.09 -21.38 34.05
C VAL A 373 5.49 -20.16 33.22
N VAL A 374 6.78 -19.79 33.25
CA VAL A 374 7.35 -18.81 32.30
C VAL A 374 8.07 -19.56 31.20
N SER A 375 7.70 -19.31 29.94
CA SER A 375 8.35 -19.93 28.80
C SER A 375 8.40 -18.95 27.59
N LYS A 376 9.55 -18.82 26.96
CA LYS A 376 9.76 -18.00 25.77
C LYS A 376 9.20 -16.58 25.87
N ASN A 377 9.43 -15.91 27.01
CA ASN A 377 8.93 -14.56 27.29
C ASN A 377 7.38 -14.47 27.38
N GLN A 378 6.75 -15.58 27.78
CA GLN A 378 5.30 -15.64 28.02
C GLN A 378 5.05 -16.26 29.39
N LEU A 379 4.07 -15.72 30.10
CA LEU A 379 3.55 -16.29 31.34
C LEU A 379 2.35 -17.17 30.99
N ILE A 380 2.43 -18.46 31.29
CA ILE A 380 1.43 -19.46 30.92
C ILE A 380 0.72 -19.91 32.20
N LEU A 381 -0.56 -19.55 32.30
CA LEU A 381 -1.48 -20.07 33.32
C LEU A 381 -2.28 -21.21 32.72
N ALA A 382 -2.14 -22.42 33.20
CA ALA A 382 -2.91 -23.56 32.65
C ALA A 382 -3.67 -24.29 33.75
N ILE A 383 -4.86 -24.75 33.41
CA ILE A 383 -5.71 -25.65 34.16
C ILE A 383 -5.76 -26.98 33.42
N THR A 384 -5.30 -28.04 34.08
CA THR A 384 -5.20 -29.37 33.49
C THR A 384 -6.00 -30.34 34.31
N ASP A 385 -6.86 -31.14 33.70
CA ASP A 385 -7.55 -32.27 34.34
C ASP A 385 -7.07 -33.61 33.77
N ASN A 386 -7.17 -34.66 34.59
CA ASN A 386 -6.87 -36.03 34.21
C ASN A 386 -8.15 -36.81 33.81
N GLY A 387 -9.21 -36.10 33.38
CA GLY A 387 -10.51 -36.63 33.06
C GLY A 387 -10.60 -37.29 31.69
N THR A 388 -11.82 -37.29 31.10
CA THR A 388 -12.12 -37.97 29.84
C THR A 388 -11.47 -37.34 28.62
N GLY A 389 -11.02 -36.07 28.71
CA GLY A 389 -10.48 -35.28 27.60
C GLY A 389 -11.55 -34.90 26.55
N LEU A 390 -11.14 -34.40 25.40
CA LEU A 390 -11.98 -33.97 24.30
C LEU A 390 -11.77 -34.86 23.08
N SER A 391 -12.86 -35.15 22.32
CA SER A 391 -12.72 -35.82 21.04
C SER A 391 -12.00 -34.89 20.03
N ALA A 392 -11.23 -35.47 19.11
CA ALA A 392 -10.51 -34.71 18.07
C ALA A 392 -11.45 -33.81 17.27
N LYS A 393 -12.66 -34.24 16.96
CA LYS A 393 -13.69 -33.47 16.27
C LYS A 393 -14.12 -32.25 17.07
N LYS A 394 -14.32 -32.40 18.39
CA LYS A 394 -14.75 -31.30 19.26
C LYS A 394 -13.64 -30.30 19.50
N LEU A 395 -12.38 -30.76 19.55
CA LEU A 395 -11.20 -29.88 19.63
C LEU A 395 -11.10 -29.01 18.37
N GLN A 396 -11.23 -29.60 17.20
CA GLN A 396 -11.21 -28.91 15.89
C GLN A 396 -12.37 -27.92 15.73
N GLU A 397 -13.57 -28.26 16.22
CA GLU A 397 -14.73 -27.35 16.25
C GLU A 397 -14.52 -26.14 17.16
N LEU A 398 -13.77 -26.28 18.25
CA LEU A 398 -13.47 -25.20 19.20
C LEU A 398 -12.31 -24.32 18.73
N GLU A 399 -11.35 -24.87 17.98
CA GLU A 399 -10.22 -24.10 17.39
C GLU A 399 -10.64 -23.30 16.14
N GLY A 400 -11.66 -23.76 15.40
CA GLY A 400 -12.05 -23.22 14.09
C GLY A 400 -13.23 -22.23 14.09
N LYS A 401 -13.85 -21.95 15.24
CA LYS A 401 -15.00 -21.04 15.27
C LYS A 401 -14.57 -19.60 15.49
N PRO A 402 -14.75 -18.70 14.49
CA PRO A 402 -14.76 -17.29 14.73
C PRO A 402 -15.97 -16.93 15.61
N HIS A 403 -15.88 -15.82 16.28
CA HIS A 403 -16.87 -15.16 17.13
C HIS A 403 -18.28 -15.78 17.22
N TYR A 404 -18.71 -16.06 18.43
CA TYR A 404 -20.03 -16.53 18.83
C TYR A 404 -21.21 -15.81 18.11
N MET A 405 -21.05 -14.55 17.71
CA MET A 405 -22.08 -13.74 17.07
C MET A 405 -22.15 -13.88 15.54
N GLU A 406 -21.21 -14.56 14.92
CA GLU A 406 -21.19 -14.85 13.47
C GLU A 406 -21.77 -16.23 13.10
N SER A 407 -22.13 -17.03 14.11
CA SER A 407 -22.76 -18.32 13.87
C SER A 407 -24.20 -18.14 13.40
N THR A 408 -24.46 -18.49 12.16
CA THR A 408 -25.80 -18.57 11.55
C THR A 408 -26.57 -19.86 11.95
N ASP A 409 -26.02 -20.66 12.85
CA ASP A 409 -26.66 -21.86 13.33
C ASP A 409 -27.83 -21.50 14.27
N GLU A 410 -29.04 -21.82 13.85
CA GLU A 410 -30.31 -21.52 14.58
C GLU A 410 -30.43 -22.17 15.98
N ARG A 411 -29.47 -23.01 16.38
CA ARG A 411 -29.43 -23.66 17.70
C ARG A 411 -28.14 -23.36 18.45
N LEU A 412 -28.00 -22.13 18.92
CA LEU A 412 -27.03 -21.81 19.95
C LEU A 412 -27.35 -22.57 21.24
N ASP A 413 -26.62 -23.65 21.48
CA ASP A 413 -26.68 -24.30 22.80
C ASP A 413 -25.87 -23.45 23.79
N LEU A 414 -26.49 -22.35 24.23
CA LEU A 414 -25.96 -21.38 25.23
C LEU A 414 -25.42 -22.07 26.47
N ARG A 415 -25.76 -23.36 26.68
CA ARG A 415 -25.34 -24.13 27.85
C ARG A 415 -23.91 -24.61 27.82
N HIS A 416 -23.24 -24.60 26.65
CA HIS A 416 -21.92 -25.26 26.49
C HIS A 416 -20.80 -24.37 25.95
N GLY A 417 -21.07 -23.09 25.63
CA GLY A 417 -20.11 -22.24 24.94
C GLY A 417 -19.63 -20.96 25.67
N LEU A 418 -20.49 -20.34 26.52
CA LEU A 418 -20.19 -19.03 27.10
C LEU A 418 -18.95 -19.03 28.03
N GLY A 419 -18.71 -20.10 28.77
CA GLY A 419 -17.57 -20.17 29.70
C GLY A 419 -16.23 -20.09 28.99
N LEU A 420 -16.04 -20.85 27.88
CA LEU A 420 -14.79 -20.78 27.08
C LEU A 420 -14.67 -19.46 26.34
N LEU A 421 -15.77 -18.89 25.88
CA LEU A 421 -15.79 -17.58 25.23
C LEU A 421 -15.34 -16.48 26.20
N ILE A 422 -15.81 -16.50 27.45
CA ILE A 422 -15.32 -15.59 28.50
C ILE A 422 -13.80 -15.74 28.65
N VAL A 423 -13.28 -16.97 28.72
CA VAL A 423 -11.84 -17.21 28.83
C VAL A 423 -11.07 -16.64 27.66
N GLN A 424 -11.55 -16.82 26.44
CA GLN A 424 -10.94 -16.26 25.22
C GLN A 424 -10.95 -14.73 25.24
N GLN A 425 -12.09 -14.11 25.59
CA GLN A 425 -12.20 -12.65 25.67
C GLN A 425 -11.33 -12.08 26.80
N VAL A 426 -11.28 -12.73 27.96
CA VAL A 426 -10.38 -12.32 29.04
C VAL A 426 -8.92 -12.40 28.60
N ALA A 427 -8.50 -13.44 27.88
CA ALA A 427 -7.14 -13.51 27.34
C ALA A 427 -6.88 -12.35 26.37
N ALA A 428 -7.79 -12.10 25.43
CA ALA A 428 -7.65 -11.07 24.40
C ALA A 428 -7.51 -9.66 24.98
N VAL A 429 -8.38 -9.26 25.95
CA VAL A 429 -8.31 -7.91 26.57
C VAL A 429 -7.04 -7.71 27.43
N HIS A 430 -6.34 -8.79 27.77
CA HIS A 430 -5.04 -8.76 28.44
C HIS A 430 -3.87 -8.99 27.46
N ASN A 431 -4.07 -8.80 26.14
CA ASN A 431 -3.06 -9.02 25.09
C ASN A 431 -2.49 -10.45 25.06
N GLY A 432 -3.24 -11.41 25.59
CA GLY A 432 -2.90 -12.81 25.64
C GLY A 432 -3.64 -13.65 24.59
N SER A 433 -3.44 -14.96 24.68
CA SER A 433 -4.15 -15.94 23.86
C SER A 433 -4.59 -17.14 24.70
N PHE A 434 -5.60 -17.84 24.19
CA PHE A 434 -6.13 -19.05 24.83
C PHE A 434 -5.83 -20.27 23.96
N LYS A 435 -5.42 -21.38 24.59
CA LYS A 435 -5.16 -22.63 23.89
C LYS A 435 -5.76 -23.82 24.67
N LEU A 436 -6.43 -24.71 23.95
CA LEU A 436 -7.03 -25.90 24.49
C LEU A 436 -6.39 -27.14 23.84
N THR A 437 -5.93 -28.11 24.63
CA THR A 437 -5.24 -29.32 24.14
C THR A 437 -5.60 -30.53 25.00
N ASN A 438 -5.57 -31.73 24.43
CA ASN A 438 -5.61 -32.95 25.21
C ASN A 438 -4.25 -33.27 25.83
N VAL A 439 -4.27 -33.95 26.95
CA VAL A 439 -3.05 -34.43 27.68
C VAL A 439 -2.97 -35.93 27.60
N SER A 440 -1.75 -36.47 27.52
CA SER A 440 -1.49 -37.91 27.56
C SER A 440 -1.26 -38.37 29.04
N PRO A 441 -1.79 -39.51 29.47
CA PRO A 441 -2.53 -40.50 28.71
C PRO A 441 -4.01 -40.15 28.50
N GLN A 442 -4.59 -39.28 29.34
CA GLN A 442 -5.99 -38.87 29.27
C GLN A 442 -6.17 -37.52 30.02
N GLY A 443 -7.07 -36.66 29.54
CA GLY A 443 -7.37 -35.37 30.17
C GLY A 443 -7.34 -34.19 29.19
N CYS A 444 -7.62 -33.00 29.73
CA CYS A 444 -7.68 -31.77 28.97
C CYS A 444 -6.79 -30.71 29.66
N LYS A 445 -6.09 -29.91 28.85
CA LYS A 445 -5.30 -28.75 29.28
C LYS A 445 -5.81 -27.49 28.60
N ALA A 446 -6.26 -26.55 29.40
CA ALA A 446 -6.69 -25.23 28.98
C ALA A 446 -5.64 -24.19 29.47
N ALA A 447 -5.02 -23.46 28.54
CA ALA A 447 -3.90 -22.55 28.84
C ALA A 447 -4.20 -21.13 28.38
N LEU A 448 -3.97 -20.18 29.26
CA LEU A 448 -3.93 -18.73 29.02
C LEU A 448 -2.46 -18.31 28.89
N LEU A 449 -2.09 -17.69 27.79
CA LEU A 449 -0.74 -17.25 27.48
C LEU A 449 -0.71 -15.74 27.46
N PHE A 450 0.08 -15.13 28.33
CA PHE A 450 0.22 -13.68 28.43
C PHE A 450 1.65 -13.27 28.08
N PRO A 451 1.88 -12.13 27.39
CA PRO A 451 3.21 -11.58 27.21
C PRO A 451 3.80 -11.18 28.56
N CYS A 452 5.11 -11.44 28.77
CA CYS A 452 5.86 -11.00 29.98
C CYS A 452 6.36 -9.58 29.80
#